data_eff4568a93f0cac7bf470ed197d3f47a
#
_entry.id   eff4568a93f0cac7bf470ed197d3f47a
#
_cell.length_a   1.000
_cell.length_b   1.000
_cell.length_c   1.000
_cell.angle_alpha   90.00
_cell.angle_beta   90.00
_cell.angle_gamma   90.00
#
_symmetry.space_group_name_H-M   'P 1'
#
loop_
_entity.id
_entity.type
_entity.pdbx_description
1 polymer ?
#
loop_
_entity_poly.entity_id
_entity_poly.type
_entity_poly.pdbx_seq_one_letter_code
_entity_poly.pdbx_strand_id
1 'polypeptide(L)'
;MIVIDGSQGEGGGQIFRTALSLAMCLGKPVRIENIRSGRSRSGLLRQHLACLRAAKEISGAKVAGDALGSSVVTFEPGAVKSGAYRFAVGSAGSTTLVFQTVLMPLLLTDGVSTLYLQGGTHNAWAPSYDFIEKCFLPVLARMGCSVAVDLKKYGFYPAGGGDWRVRIVPTKKIQALTLMQRGEVKRKEAVALSARIPTHVIERELNRVKKKCYWENSSLHQKLVSSDGPGNMLSLRVNTGDVTEVFESVGERNIRAERVAERAISALKRYMKAGVPVGEHLADQLLLPMALGNGGCFRTLKPSQHLLTNIQVIKAISGIKIELSEHSEDDWEIVVNQGGLGTMTDCRREILSEHP
;
A
#
# COMPACT_ATOMS: atom_id res chain seq x y z
N MET A 1 -8.62 15.80 21.57
CA MET A 1 -8.78 15.55 20.11
C MET A 1 -7.50 15.98 19.41
N ILE A 2 -6.93 15.12 18.58
CA ILE A 2 -5.70 15.41 17.83
C ILE A 2 -6.09 16.11 16.53
N VAL A 3 -5.44 17.23 16.22
CA VAL A 3 -5.67 17.98 14.96
C VAL A 3 -4.58 17.63 13.96
N ILE A 4 -4.98 17.25 12.76
CA ILE A 4 -4.10 16.89 11.63
C ILE A 4 -4.38 17.84 10.46
N ASP A 5 -3.34 18.50 9.98
CA ASP A 5 -3.42 19.32 8.78
C ASP A 5 -3.26 18.45 7.53
N GLY A 6 -4.33 18.28 6.78
CA GLY A 6 -4.39 17.49 5.55
C GLY A 6 -3.71 18.13 4.34
N SER A 7 -3.18 19.34 4.46
CA SER A 7 -2.39 20.02 3.41
C SER A 7 -0.91 19.70 3.46
N GLN A 8 -0.41 19.15 4.57
CA GLN A 8 1.01 18.87 4.78
C GLN A 8 1.56 17.80 3.83
N GLY A 9 2.87 17.82 3.60
CA GLY A 9 3.59 16.82 2.82
C GLY A 9 3.03 16.65 1.41
N GLU A 10 2.55 15.46 1.07
CA GLU A 10 1.93 15.17 -0.23
C GLU A 10 0.57 15.87 -0.43
N GLY A 11 -0.06 16.32 0.65
CA GLY A 11 -1.36 16.99 0.63
C GLY A 11 -2.49 16.19 -0.02
N GLY A 12 -2.39 14.86 0.00
CA GLY A 12 -3.30 13.94 -0.67
C GLY A 12 -4.19 13.14 0.27
N GLY A 13 -4.73 12.04 -0.26
CA GLY A 13 -5.64 11.17 0.50
C GLY A 13 -4.94 10.27 1.52
N GLN A 14 -3.62 10.17 1.52
CA GLN A 14 -2.88 9.28 2.41
C GLN A 14 -2.96 9.74 3.86
N ILE A 15 -2.71 11.03 4.13
CA ILE A 15 -2.85 11.62 5.47
C ILE A 15 -4.19 11.21 6.08
N PHE A 16 -5.25 11.39 5.31
CA PHE A 16 -6.60 11.10 5.73
C PHE A 16 -6.80 9.63 6.11
N ARG A 17 -6.36 8.69 5.26
CA ARG A 17 -6.51 7.25 5.51
C ARG A 17 -5.65 6.76 6.68
N THR A 18 -4.39 7.19 6.74
CA THR A 18 -3.49 6.84 7.84
C THR A 18 -4.01 7.39 9.17
N ALA A 19 -4.52 8.63 9.19
CA ALA A 19 -5.12 9.20 10.40
C ALA A 19 -6.35 8.44 10.88
N LEU A 20 -7.26 8.03 9.97
CA LEU A 20 -8.42 7.20 10.32
C LEU A 20 -8.00 5.83 10.87
N SER A 21 -7.05 5.16 10.21
CA SER A 21 -6.56 3.85 10.65
C SER A 21 -5.93 3.93 12.05
N LEU A 22 -5.05 4.91 12.29
CA LEU A 22 -4.44 5.13 13.60
C LEU A 22 -5.45 5.52 14.67
N ALA A 23 -6.41 6.40 14.34
CA ALA A 23 -7.46 6.79 15.25
C ALA A 23 -8.23 5.57 15.77
N MET A 24 -8.62 4.66 14.88
CA MET A 24 -9.29 3.40 15.22
C MET A 24 -8.42 2.45 16.04
N CYS A 25 -7.16 2.27 15.66
CA CYS A 25 -6.23 1.36 16.37
C CYS A 25 -5.92 1.84 17.79
N LEU A 26 -5.86 3.15 18.02
CA LEU A 26 -5.46 3.76 19.27
C LEU A 26 -6.64 4.29 20.11
N GLY A 27 -7.86 4.20 19.59
CA GLY A 27 -9.05 4.76 20.26
C GLY A 27 -8.99 6.28 20.43
N LYS A 28 -8.25 7.00 19.58
CA LYS A 28 -8.01 8.44 19.73
C LYS A 28 -8.88 9.26 18.76
N PRO A 29 -9.67 10.23 19.23
CA PRO A 29 -10.42 11.11 18.34
C PRO A 29 -9.48 12.05 17.58
N VAL A 30 -9.73 12.20 16.25
CA VAL A 30 -8.96 13.06 15.37
C VAL A 30 -9.86 14.07 14.66
N ARG A 31 -9.32 15.25 14.40
CA ARG A 31 -9.89 16.27 13.53
C ARG A 31 -8.90 16.51 12.38
N ILE A 32 -9.33 16.28 11.16
CA ILE A 32 -8.50 16.47 9.97
C ILE A 32 -9.01 17.70 9.23
N GLU A 33 -8.17 18.69 9.08
CA GLU A 33 -8.47 19.97 8.44
C GLU A 33 -7.72 20.11 7.10
N ASN A 34 -8.10 21.08 6.28
CA ASN A 34 -7.45 21.38 4.99
C ASN A 34 -7.32 20.16 4.09
N ILE A 35 -8.29 19.25 4.11
CA ILE A 35 -8.25 17.99 3.39
C ILE A 35 -8.06 18.27 1.90
N ARG A 36 -6.88 17.84 1.36
CA ARG A 36 -6.53 17.98 -0.06
C ARG A 36 -6.57 19.41 -0.59
N SER A 37 -6.33 20.43 0.24
CA SER A 37 -6.41 21.84 -0.14
C SER A 37 -5.43 22.22 -1.27
N GLY A 38 -4.28 21.56 -1.37
CA GLY A 38 -3.30 21.75 -2.45
C GLY A 38 -3.59 21.02 -3.76
N ARG A 39 -4.71 20.27 -3.86
CA ARG A 39 -5.09 19.52 -5.06
C ARG A 39 -6.10 20.29 -5.90
N SER A 40 -6.09 20.06 -7.23
CA SER A 40 -7.04 20.67 -8.17
C SER A 40 -8.52 20.48 -7.78
N ARG A 41 -8.84 19.42 -7.06
CA ARG A 41 -10.14 19.19 -6.42
C ARG A 41 -9.89 18.99 -4.93
N SER A 42 -10.07 20.02 -4.13
CA SER A 42 -9.95 20.01 -2.68
C SER A 42 -11.08 19.22 -2.01
N GLY A 43 -10.88 18.87 -0.73
CA GLY A 43 -11.87 18.18 0.10
C GLY A 43 -12.03 16.70 -0.24
N LEU A 44 -13.03 16.07 0.41
CA LEU A 44 -13.33 14.65 0.23
C LEU A 44 -13.87 14.33 -1.17
N LEU A 45 -13.24 13.40 -1.88
CA LEU A 45 -13.79 12.76 -3.07
C LEU A 45 -14.50 11.46 -2.70
N ARG A 46 -15.26 10.87 -3.65
CA ARG A 46 -16.00 9.61 -3.46
C ARG A 46 -15.17 8.50 -2.81
N GLN A 47 -13.92 8.36 -3.21
CA GLN A 47 -13.01 7.35 -2.66
C GLN A 47 -12.65 7.62 -1.19
N HIS A 48 -12.38 8.88 -0.81
CA HIS A 48 -12.11 9.26 0.58
C HIS A 48 -13.34 9.04 1.45
N LEU A 49 -14.52 9.37 0.93
CA LEU A 49 -15.78 9.14 1.58
C LEU A 49 -16.07 7.65 1.79
N ALA A 50 -15.69 6.79 0.81
CA ALA A 50 -15.78 5.34 0.97
C ALA A 50 -14.86 4.83 2.09
N CYS A 51 -13.61 5.34 2.20
CA CYS A 51 -12.71 5.02 3.32
C CYS A 51 -13.29 5.47 4.67
N LEU A 52 -13.84 6.69 4.72
CA LEU A 52 -14.46 7.23 5.95
C LEU A 52 -15.68 6.41 6.39
N ARG A 53 -16.53 6.03 5.44
CA ARG A 53 -17.72 5.21 5.72
C ARG A 53 -17.34 3.81 6.19
N ALA A 54 -16.33 3.22 5.56
CA ALA A 54 -15.79 1.93 6.01
C ALA A 54 -15.23 2.00 7.44
N ALA A 55 -14.44 3.05 7.75
CA ALA A 55 -13.93 3.30 9.09
C ALA A 55 -15.05 3.52 10.11
N LYS A 56 -16.07 4.32 9.77
CA LYS A 56 -17.26 4.56 10.60
C LYS A 56 -18.01 3.27 10.88
N GLU A 57 -18.22 2.43 9.86
CA GLU A 57 -18.99 1.19 9.99
C GLU A 57 -18.31 0.17 10.90
N ILE A 58 -17.00 -0.07 10.71
CA ILE A 58 -16.29 -1.08 11.52
C ILE A 58 -16.07 -0.64 12.96
N SER A 59 -16.04 0.67 13.24
CA SER A 59 -15.75 1.22 14.58
C SER A 59 -16.95 1.83 15.29
N GLY A 60 -18.08 1.96 14.61
CA GLY A 60 -19.23 2.69 15.17
C GLY A 60 -18.93 4.16 15.48
N ALA A 61 -17.99 4.77 14.75
CA ALA A 61 -17.51 6.12 15.01
C ALA A 61 -18.58 7.20 14.89
N LYS A 62 -18.48 8.23 15.72
CA LYS A 62 -19.17 9.50 15.51
C LYS A 62 -18.36 10.33 14.51
N VAL A 63 -19.02 10.79 13.46
CA VAL A 63 -18.37 11.50 12.36
C VAL A 63 -19.10 12.78 12.05
N ALA A 64 -18.38 13.88 11.90
CA ALA A 64 -18.86 15.13 11.33
C ALA A 64 -18.04 15.48 10.09
N GLY A 65 -18.69 16.06 9.07
CA GLY A 65 -18.04 16.40 7.79
C GLY A 65 -17.97 15.26 6.78
N ASP A 66 -18.81 14.22 6.87
CA ASP A 66 -18.86 13.06 5.97
C ASP A 66 -19.63 13.34 4.64
N ALA A 67 -19.37 14.50 4.04
CA ALA A 67 -19.95 14.93 2.78
C ALA A 67 -18.88 15.12 1.68
N LEU A 68 -19.27 14.97 0.40
CA LEU A 68 -18.39 15.29 -0.72
C LEU A 68 -17.95 16.77 -0.64
N GLY A 69 -16.67 17.00 -0.89
CA GLY A 69 -16.07 18.32 -0.86
C GLY A 69 -15.73 18.83 0.55
N SER A 70 -16.09 18.13 1.61
CA SER A 70 -15.72 18.54 2.96
C SER A 70 -14.21 18.70 3.11
N SER A 71 -13.78 19.86 3.56
CA SER A 71 -12.37 20.17 3.86
C SER A 71 -11.98 19.84 5.31
N VAL A 72 -12.96 19.56 6.17
CA VAL A 72 -12.76 19.22 7.57
C VAL A 72 -13.59 17.98 7.92
N VAL A 73 -12.97 17.04 8.61
CA VAL A 73 -13.62 15.83 9.16
C VAL A 73 -13.24 15.68 10.61
N THR A 74 -14.23 15.51 11.47
CA THR A 74 -14.02 15.04 12.84
C THR A 74 -14.41 13.56 12.92
N PHE A 75 -13.54 12.73 13.48
CA PHE A 75 -13.73 11.30 13.60
C PHE A 75 -13.43 10.85 15.04
N GLU A 76 -14.46 10.37 15.72
CA GLU A 76 -14.37 9.84 17.09
C GLU A 76 -14.65 8.33 17.04
N PRO A 77 -13.60 7.48 17.03
CA PRO A 77 -13.79 6.05 16.93
C PRO A 77 -14.44 5.46 18.17
N GLY A 78 -15.35 4.52 17.96
CA GLY A 78 -15.76 3.57 18.98
C GLY A 78 -14.89 2.30 18.93
N ALA A 79 -15.31 1.24 19.60
CA ALA A 79 -14.65 -0.04 19.57
C ALA A 79 -14.77 -0.68 18.17
N VAL A 80 -13.65 -1.05 17.57
CA VAL A 80 -13.63 -1.76 16.29
C VAL A 80 -14.18 -3.17 16.48
N LYS A 81 -15.10 -3.57 15.61
CA LYS A 81 -15.76 -4.88 15.67
C LYS A 81 -15.27 -5.76 14.51
N SER A 82 -14.98 -7.02 14.81
CA SER A 82 -14.80 -8.03 13.78
C SER A 82 -16.15 -8.40 13.15
N GLY A 83 -16.15 -8.87 11.90
CA GLY A 83 -17.38 -9.25 11.22
C GLY A 83 -17.26 -9.38 9.71
N ALA A 84 -18.40 -9.48 9.04
CA ALA A 84 -18.48 -9.48 7.58
C ALA A 84 -18.98 -8.12 7.09
N TYR A 85 -18.17 -7.47 6.25
CA TYR A 85 -18.41 -6.12 5.76
C TYR A 85 -18.43 -6.08 4.23
N ARG A 86 -19.26 -5.23 3.66
CA ARG A 86 -19.34 -5.00 2.21
C ARG A 86 -19.11 -3.53 1.90
N PHE A 87 -18.05 -3.23 1.16
CA PHE A 87 -17.71 -1.86 0.80
C PHE A 87 -17.68 -1.71 -0.72
N ALA A 88 -18.59 -0.92 -1.25
CA ALA A 88 -18.63 -0.51 -2.64
C ALA A 88 -18.21 0.95 -2.77
N VAL A 89 -17.21 1.23 -3.62
CA VAL A 89 -16.77 2.62 -3.85
C VAL A 89 -17.78 3.38 -4.71
N GLY A 90 -18.65 2.68 -5.43
CA GLY A 90 -19.67 3.26 -6.31
C GLY A 90 -19.09 3.99 -7.53
N SER A 91 -17.83 3.70 -7.87
CA SER A 91 -17.10 4.25 -9.00
C SER A 91 -15.86 3.38 -9.27
N ALA A 92 -15.03 3.80 -10.23
CA ALA A 92 -13.73 3.16 -10.45
C ALA A 92 -12.66 3.48 -9.37
N GLY A 93 -13.04 4.13 -8.27
CA GLY A 93 -12.12 4.39 -7.16
C GLY A 93 -11.55 3.11 -6.58
N SER A 94 -10.29 3.18 -6.08
CA SER A 94 -9.55 2.01 -5.63
C SER A 94 -10.10 1.42 -4.34
N THR A 95 -10.46 0.14 -4.40
CA THR A 95 -10.86 -0.66 -3.24
C THR A 95 -9.68 -1.06 -2.35
N THR A 96 -8.47 -1.08 -2.90
CA THR A 96 -7.25 -1.36 -2.12
C THR A 96 -6.96 -0.26 -1.10
N LEU A 97 -7.33 0.99 -1.39
CA LEU A 97 -7.22 2.09 -0.43
C LEU A 97 -8.26 2.00 0.70
N VAL A 98 -9.46 1.47 0.43
CA VAL A 98 -10.44 1.15 1.47
C VAL A 98 -9.90 0.02 2.35
N PHE A 99 -9.39 -1.04 1.73
CA PHE A 99 -8.73 -2.15 2.43
C PHE A 99 -7.62 -1.66 3.36
N GLN A 100 -6.69 -0.83 2.88
CA GLN A 100 -5.61 -0.27 3.69
C GLN A 100 -6.11 0.53 4.90
N THR A 101 -7.22 1.25 4.75
CA THR A 101 -7.81 2.05 5.85
C THR A 101 -8.30 1.17 7.00
N VAL A 102 -8.85 -0.01 6.70
CA VAL A 102 -9.50 -0.88 7.70
C VAL A 102 -8.67 -2.10 8.10
N LEU A 103 -7.58 -2.40 7.38
CA LEU A 103 -6.77 -3.60 7.60
C LEU A 103 -6.20 -3.67 9.02
N MET A 104 -5.45 -2.64 9.43
CA MET A 104 -4.80 -2.65 10.73
C MET A 104 -5.79 -2.65 11.90
N PRO A 105 -6.85 -1.82 11.88
CA PRO A 105 -7.89 -1.91 12.91
C PRO A 105 -8.50 -3.31 13.04
N LEU A 106 -8.81 -3.98 11.92
CA LEU A 106 -9.42 -5.31 11.94
C LEU A 106 -8.43 -6.41 12.33
N LEU A 107 -7.13 -6.26 12.03
CA LEU A 107 -6.09 -7.18 12.50
C LEU A 107 -5.93 -7.16 14.02
N LEU A 108 -6.25 -6.05 14.67
CA LEU A 108 -6.11 -5.84 16.12
C LEU A 108 -7.40 -6.10 16.90
N THR A 109 -8.45 -6.66 16.26
CA THR A 109 -9.68 -7.12 16.94
C THR A 109 -9.51 -8.53 17.52
N ASP A 110 -10.55 -9.02 18.21
CA ASP A 110 -10.54 -10.37 18.81
C ASP A 110 -11.12 -11.46 17.88
N GLY A 111 -11.74 -11.09 16.76
CA GLY A 111 -12.42 -12.02 15.87
C GLY A 111 -12.00 -11.93 14.41
N VAL A 112 -12.30 -12.99 13.65
CA VAL A 112 -12.04 -13.04 12.20
C VAL A 112 -12.97 -12.07 11.48
N SER A 113 -12.41 -11.32 10.52
CA SER A 113 -13.18 -10.44 9.65
C SER A 113 -13.14 -10.89 8.19
N THR A 114 -14.23 -10.66 7.47
CA THR A 114 -14.31 -10.88 6.02
C THR A 114 -14.78 -9.59 5.35
N LEU A 115 -14.01 -9.13 4.36
CA LEU A 115 -14.38 -7.98 3.55
C LEU A 115 -14.78 -8.43 2.15
N TYR A 116 -15.83 -7.83 1.61
CA TYR A 116 -16.24 -7.91 0.21
C TYR A 116 -16.10 -6.50 -0.38
N LEU A 117 -15.20 -6.33 -1.33
CA LEU A 117 -14.77 -5.03 -1.83
C LEU A 117 -15.09 -4.90 -3.32
N GLN A 118 -15.89 -3.88 -3.68
CA GLN A 118 -16.33 -3.64 -5.05
C GLN A 118 -15.91 -2.26 -5.57
N GLY A 119 -15.22 -2.22 -6.72
CA GLY A 119 -14.72 -0.99 -7.35
C GLY A 119 -13.49 -1.21 -8.21
N GLY A 120 -12.55 -0.26 -8.20
CA GLY A 120 -11.27 -0.41 -8.88
C GLY A 120 -10.31 -1.32 -8.11
N THR A 121 -9.62 -2.22 -8.83
CA THR A 121 -8.61 -3.13 -8.27
C THR A 121 -7.22 -2.88 -8.83
N HIS A 122 -7.15 -2.29 -10.03
CA HIS A 122 -5.92 -2.01 -10.77
C HIS A 122 -5.99 -0.57 -11.30
N ASN A 123 -5.63 0.37 -10.45
CA ASN A 123 -5.74 1.80 -10.71
C ASN A 123 -4.36 2.45 -10.70
N ALA A 124 -4.17 3.46 -11.54
CA ALA A 124 -3.09 4.42 -11.31
C ALA A 124 -3.26 5.12 -9.95
N TRP A 125 -2.17 5.50 -9.32
CA TRP A 125 -2.15 6.27 -8.05
C TRP A 125 -2.71 5.51 -6.82
N ALA A 126 -2.77 4.19 -6.89
CA ALA A 126 -3.12 3.33 -5.77
C ALA A 126 -2.38 1.99 -5.92
N PRO A 127 -2.04 1.30 -4.82
CA PRO A 127 -1.53 -0.06 -4.91
C PRO A 127 -2.55 -0.93 -5.66
N SER A 128 -2.09 -1.73 -6.59
CA SER A 128 -2.94 -2.71 -7.25
C SER A 128 -3.29 -3.87 -6.31
N TYR A 129 -4.28 -4.67 -6.69
CA TYR A 129 -4.52 -5.94 -6.02
C TYR A 129 -3.28 -6.83 -6.08
N ASP A 130 -2.59 -6.89 -7.21
CA ASP A 130 -1.39 -7.71 -7.40
C ASP A 130 -0.23 -7.26 -6.48
N PHE A 131 -0.06 -5.94 -6.30
CA PHE A 131 0.90 -5.41 -5.33
C PHE A 131 0.54 -5.84 -3.89
N ILE A 132 -0.73 -5.73 -3.51
CA ILE A 132 -1.19 -6.17 -2.18
C ILE A 132 -0.91 -7.66 -1.99
N GLU A 133 -1.33 -8.51 -2.94
CA GLU A 133 -1.23 -9.96 -2.84
C GLU A 133 0.21 -10.47 -2.91
N LYS A 134 1.04 -9.92 -3.81
CA LYS A 134 2.37 -10.47 -4.13
C LYS A 134 3.52 -9.77 -3.41
N CYS A 135 3.34 -8.51 -3.01
CA CYS A 135 4.39 -7.70 -2.39
C CYS A 135 4.11 -7.47 -0.90
N PHE A 136 3.02 -6.80 -0.57
CA PHE A 136 2.74 -6.35 0.79
C PHE A 136 2.33 -7.48 1.76
N LEU A 137 1.34 -8.31 1.41
CA LEU A 137 0.84 -9.35 2.31
C LEU A 137 1.87 -10.43 2.66
N PRO A 138 2.78 -10.87 1.77
CA PRO A 138 3.84 -11.80 2.15
C PRO A 138 4.78 -11.24 3.22
N VAL A 139 5.12 -9.95 3.14
CA VAL A 139 5.95 -9.30 4.16
C VAL A 139 5.17 -9.14 5.47
N LEU A 140 3.89 -8.76 5.39
CA LEU A 140 3.02 -8.67 6.56
C LEU A 140 2.85 -10.04 7.25
N ALA A 141 2.83 -11.13 6.49
CA ALA A 141 2.80 -12.50 7.05
C ALA A 141 4.06 -12.83 7.87
N ARG A 142 5.23 -12.33 7.46
CA ARG A 142 6.48 -12.45 8.27
C ARG A 142 6.39 -11.72 9.60
N MET A 143 5.53 -10.71 9.71
CA MET A 143 5.24 -10.02 10.97
C MET A 143 4.17 -10.75 11.80
N GLY A 144 3.79 -11.97 11.43
CA GLY A 144 2.81 -12.80 12.15
C GLY A 144 1.35 -12.48 11.84
N CYS A 145 1.06 -11.68 10.81
CA CYS A 145 -0.29 -11.33 10.40
C CYS A 145 -0.81 -12.32 9.34
N SER A 146 -2.04 -12.80 9.49
CA SER A 146 -2.66 -13.73 8.55
C SER A 146 -3.82 -13.06 7.81
N VAL A 147 -3.58 -12.75 6.53
CA VAL A 147 -4.56 -12.13 5.63
C VAL A 147 -4.59 -12.89 4.31
N ALA A 148 -5.76 -13.37 3.91
CA ALA A 148 -5.97 -14.03 2.64
C ALA A 148 -6.85 -13.17 1.73
N VAL A 149 -6.50 -13.10 0.46
CA VAL A 149 -7.22 -12.31 -0.56
C VAL A 149 -7.58 -13.18 -1.75
N ASP A 150 -8.71 -12.89 -2.39
CA ASP A 150 -9.23 -13.66 -3.51
C ASP A 150 -9.94 -12.72 -4.50
N LEU A 151 -9.31 -12.50 -5.67
CA LEU A 151 -9.84 -11.65 -6.73
C LEU A 151 -10.83 -12.43 -7.59
N LYS A 152 -12.07 -11.96 -7.60
CA LYS A 152 -13.16 -12.53 -8.40
C LYS A 152 -13.29 -11.86 -9.76
N LYS A 153 -13.07 -10.54 -9.81
CA LYS A 153 -13.22 -9.74 -11.02
C LYS A 153 -12.27 -8.55 -11.01
N TYR A 154 -11.65 -8.30 -12.16
CA TYR A 154 -10.77 -7.14 -12.33
C TYR A 154 -11.59 -5.86 -12.50
N GLY A 155 -11.11 -4.76 -11.94
CA GLY A 155 -11.71 -3.43 -12.08
C GLY A 155 -10.67 -2.39 -12.46
N PHE A 156 -10.85 -1.79 -13.66
CA PHE A 156 -9.99 -0.73 -14.18
C PHE A 156 -10.74 0.59 -14.28
N TYR A 157 -10.01 1.68 -14.26
CA TYR A 157 -10.58 3.00 -14.57
C TYR A 157 -10.88 3.12 -16.08
N PRO A 158 -12.01 3.74 -16.50
CA PRO A 158 -13.03 4.43 -15.67
C PRO A 158 -14.19 3.55 -15.19
N ALA A 159 -14.33 2.32 -15.66
CA ALA A 159 -15.50 1.48 -15.38
C ALA A 159 -15.55 0.96 -13.93
N GLY A 160 -14.43 0.62 -13.35
CA GLY A 160 -14.39 -0.05 -12.04
C GLY A 160 -14.90 -1.48 -12.14
N GLY A 161 -15.91 -1.84 -11.34
CA GLY A 161 -16.62 -3.12 -11.41
C GLY A 161 -15.81 -4.33 -10.94
N GLY A 162 -14.64 -4.12 -10.36
CA GLY A 162 -13.86 -5.19 -9.75
C GLY A 162 -14.50 -5.70 -8.46
N ASP A 163 -14.24 -6.95 -8.13
CA ASP A 163 -14.77 -7.62 -6.94
C ASP A 163 -13.69 -8.53 -6.36
N TRP A 164 -13.42 -8.38 -5.07
CA TRP A 164 -12.49 -9.23 -4.35
C TRP A 164 -12.88 -9.40 -2.90
N ARG A 165 -12.44 -10.51 -2.33
CA ARG A 165 -12.69 -10.89 -0.95
C ARG A 165 -11.40 -10.87 -0.15
N VAL A 166 -11.50 -10.45 1.10
CA VAL A 166 -10.40 -10.50 2.08
C VAL A 166 -10.86 -11.26 3.30
N ARG A 167 -10.04 -12.16 3.81
CA ARG A 167 -10.21 -12.78 5.12
C ARG A 167 -9.05 -12.33 6.01
N ILE A 168 -9.37 -11.70 7.13
CA ILE A 168 -8.42 -11.17 8.10
C ILE A 168 -8.55 -12.00 9.38
N VAL A 169 -7.47 -12.66 9.78
CA VAL A 169 -7.39 -13.36 11.06
C VAL A 169 -6.72 -12.42 12.06
N PRO A 170 -7.34 -12.16 13.23
CA PRO A 170 -6.76 -11.24 14.19
C PRO A 170 -5.42 -11.73 14.72
N THR A 171 -4.54 -10.77 15.06
CA THR A 171 -3.27 -11.07 15.70
C THR A 171 -3.15 -10.35 17.03
N LYS A 172 -2.66 -11.04 18.06
CA LYS A 172 -2.40 -10.44 19.38
C LYS A 172 -1.13 -9.61 19.38
N LYS A 173 -0.20 -9.90 18.48
CA LYS A 173 1.11 -9.25 18.43
C LYS A 173 1.64 -9.23 17.01
N ILE A 174 1.95 -8.05 16.52
CA ILE A 174 2.65 -7.85 15.25
C ILE A 174 4.14 -7.88 15.56
N GLN A 175 4.86 -8.84 14.97
CA GLN A 175 6.30 -9.04 15.21
C GLN A 175 7.12 -7.91 14.59
N ALA A 176 8.33 -7.71 15.13
CA ALA A 176 9.31 -6.83 14.52
C ALA A 176 9.70 -7.32 13.12
N LEU A 177 10.05 -6.39 12.24
CA LEU A 177 10.51 -6.69 10.90
C LEU A 177 11.92 -6.15 10.69
N THR A 178 12.85 -7.00 10.27
CA THR A 178 14.20 -6.60 9.89
C THR A 178 14.47 -7.00 8.44
N LEU A 179 14.76 -5.99 7.59
CA LEU A 179 15.06 -6.16 6.17
C LEU A 179 16.22 -5.23 5.79
N MET A 180 17.47 -5.63 6.12
CA MET A 180 18.65 -4.79 5.94
C MET A 180 19.44 -5.09 4.67
N GLN A 181 19.33 -6.30 4.15
CA GLN A 181 20.06 -6.74 2.96
C GLN A 181 19.11 -7.33 1.94
N ARG A 182 19.33 -7.01 0.66
CA ARG A 182 18.60 -7.66 -0.43
C ARG A 182 19.25 -9.00 -0.72
N GLY A 183 18.47 -10.08 -0.59
CA GLY A 183 18.89 -11.40 -1.01
C GLY A 183 19.14 -11.50 -2.53
N GLU A 184 19.69 -12.62 -2.98
CA GLU A 184 19.84 -12.90 -4.39
C GLU A 184 18.50 -12.97 -5.12
N VAL A 185 18.49 -12.54 -6.36
CA VAL A 185 17.29 -12.61 -7.20
C VAL A 185 17.02 -14.07 -7.60
N LYS A 186 15.98 -14.64 -7.01
CA LYS A 186 15.54 -16.03 -7.26
C LYS A 186 14.62 -16.16 -8.45
N ARG A 187 13.74 -15.16 -8.66
CA ARG A 187 12.75 -15.17 -9.76
C ARG A 187 12.50 -13.76 -10.28
N LYS A 188 12.36 -13.67 -11.60
CA LYS A 188 11.92 -12.46 -12.32
C LYS A 188 10.71 -12.82 -13.17
N GLU A 189 9.69 -11.95 -13.15
CA GLU A 189 8.45 -12.19 -13.87
C GLU A 189 7.87 -10.88 -14.38
N ALA A 190 7.46 -10.83 -15.64
CA ALA A 190 6.67 -9.74 -16.20
C ALA A 190 5.29 -10.27 -16.57
N VAL A 191 4.27 -9.64 -16.03
CA VAL A 191 2.87 -9.96 -16.32
C VAL A 191 2.20 -8.75 -16.95
N ALA A 192 1.78 -8.87 -18.20
CA ALA A 192 1.02 -7.85 -18.88
C ALA A 192 -0.47 -8.24 -18.90
N LEU A 193 -1.28 -7.49 -18.15
CA LEU A 193 -2.73 -7.66 -18.06
C LEU A 193 -3.42 -6.89 -19.18
N SER A 194 -4.41 -7.51 -19.82
CA SER A 194 -5.27 -6.87 -20.81
C SER A 194 -6.73 -7.27 -20.61
N ALA A 195 -7.60 -6.28 -20.58
CA ALA A 195 -9.04 -6.45 -20.60
C ALA A 195 -9.62 -5.58 -21.72
N ARG A 196 -10.33 -6.18 -22.69
CA ARG A 196 -10.99 -5.47 -23.81
C ARG A 196 -10.07 -4.51 -24.59
N ILE A 197 -8.76 -4.83 -24.64
CA ILE A 197 -7.73 -4.13 -25.42
C ILE A 197 -7.07 -5.15 -26.34
N PRO A 198 -6.70 -4.78 -27.58
CA PRO A 198 -6.03 -5.69 -28.50
C PRO A 198 -4.73 -6.25 -27.92
N THR A 199 -4.51 -7.56 -28.11
CA THR A 199 -3.36 -8.29 -27.51
C THR A 199 -2.01 -7.75 -27.96
N HIS A 200 -1.90 -7.19 -29.16
CA HIS A 200 -0.65 -6.59 -29.63
C HIS A 200 -0.12 -5.46 -28.72
N VAL A 201 -0.97 -4.85 -27.88
CA VAL A 201 -0.55 -3.82 -26.90
C VAL A 201 0.33 -4.47 -25.85
N ILE A 202 -0.15 -5.54 -25.21
CA ILE A 202 0.62 -6.26 -24.17
C ILE A 202 1.82 -7.00 -24.74
N GLU A 203 1.75 -7.46 -26.00
CA GLU A 203 2.89 -8.04 -26.70
C GLU A 203 4.04 -7.03 -26.87
N ARG A 204 3.72 -5.79 -27.25
CA ARG A 204 4.71 -4.71 -27.38
C ARG A 204 5.31 -4.32 -26.03
N GLU A 205 4.53 -4.31 -24.96
CA GLU A 205 5.02 -4.09 -23.58
C GLU A 205 6.03 -5.15 -23.18
N LEU A 206 5.67 -6.44 -23.33
CA LEU A 206 6.55 -7.57 -22.99
C LEU A 206 7.80 -7.61 -23.88
N ASN A 207 7.67 -7.32 -25.18
CA ASN A 207 8.81 -7.19 -26.08
C ASN A 207 9.76 -6.06 -25.65
N ARG A 208 9.22 -4.95 -25.10
CA ARG A 208 10.04 -3.88 -24.55
C ARG A 208 10.79 -4.33 -23.30
N VAL A 209 10.14 -5.07 -22.40
CA VAL A 209 10.78 -5.68 -21.21
C VAL A 209 11.89 -6.62 -21.64
N LYS A 210 11.62 -7.56 -22.57
CA LYS A 210 12.62 -8.49 -23.12
C LYS A 210 13.88 -7.77 -23.59
N LYS A 211 13.70 -6.73 -24.42
CA LYS A 211 14.80 -5.97 -25.01
C LYS A 211 15.60 -5.13 -24.01
N LYS A 212 14.94 -4.60 -22.96
CA LYS A 212 15.55 -3.64 -22.03
C LYS A 212 16.05 -4.26 -20.73
N CYS A 213 15.48 -5.39 -20.33
CA CYS A 213 15.85 -6.12 -19.11
C CYS A 213 16.57 -7.43 -19.40
N TYR A 214 16.64 -7.86 -20.67
CA TYR A 214 17.23 -9.13 -21.11
C TYR A 214 16.60 -10.34 -20.40
N TRP A 215 15.27 -10.27 -20.20
CA TRP A 215 14.53 -11.37 -19.58
C TRP A 215 14.14 -12.40 -20.64
N GLU A 216 14.18 -13.67 -20.25
CA GLU A 216 13.81 -14.78 -21.11
C GLU A 216 12.29 -14.85 -21.32
N ASN A 217 11.86 -15.52 -22.40
CA ASN A 217 10.44 -15.70 -22.71
C ASN A 217 9.66 -16.41 -21.59
N SER A 218 10.30 -17.32 -20.87
CA SER A 218 9.74 -18.04 -19.73
C SER A 218 9.31 -17.14 -18.55
N SER A 219 9.86 -15.91 -18.50
CA SER A 219 9.53 -14.90 -17.51
C SER A 219 8.48 -13.87 -17.99
N LEU A 220 7.97 -14.00 -19.21
CA LEU A 220 7.07 -13.02 -19.84
C LEU A 220 5.68 -13.62 -20.04
N HIS A 221 4.69 -13.07 -19.35
CA HIS A 221 3.35 -13.64 -19.32
C HIS A 221 2.29 -12.63 -19.80
N GLN A 222 1.51 -13.04 -20.79
CA GLN A 222 0.29 -12.35 -21.19
C GLN A 222 -0.87 -12.86 -20.36
N LYS A 223 -1.69 -11.97 -19.83
CA LYS A 223 -2.89 -12.36 -19.06
C LYS A 223 -4.10 -11.58 -19.56
N LEU A 224 -4.96 -12.27 -20.29
CA LEU A 224 -6.26 -11.72 -20.68
C LEU A 224 -7.24 -11.93 -19.53
N VAL A 225 -7.91 -10.84 -19.12
CA VAL A 225 -8.80 -10.85 -17.95
C VAL A 225 -10.16 -10.27 -18.28
N SER A 226 -11.19 -10.69 -17.54
CA SER A 226 -12.54 -10.13 -17.64
C SER A 226 -12.65 -8.87 -16.77
N SER A 227 -13.23 -7.81 -17.36
CA SER A 227 -13.54 -6.56 -16.67
C SER A 227 -14.72 -5.87 -17.35
N ASP A 228 -15.41 -4.96 -16.65
CA ASP A 228 -16.52 -4.18 -17.20
C ASP A 228 -16.08 -3.17 -18.26
N GLY A 229 -14.85 -2.70 -18.18
CA GLY A 229 -14.26 -1.77 -19.12
C GLY A 229 -12.88 -2.18 -19.63
N PRO A 230 -12.31 -1.41 -20.57
CA PRO A 230 -10.95 -1.64 -21.01
C PRO A 230 -9.96 -1.42 -19.87
N GLY A 231 -8.90 -2.20 -19.85
CA GLY A 231 -7.84 -2.10 -18.85
C GLY A 231 -6.55 -2.73 -19.32
N ASN A 232 -5.45 -2.13 -18.90
CA ASN A 232 -4.10 -2.64 -19.14
C ASN A 232 -3.19 -2.26 -17.97
N MET A 233 -2.38 -3.21 -17.54
CA MET A 233 -1.32 -2.99 -16.55
C MET A 233 -0.16 -3.93 -16.82
N LEU A 234 1.04 -3.37 -16.86
CA LEU A 234 2.27 -4.13 -16.83
C LEU A 234 2.80 -4.18 -15.40
N SER A 235 3.07 -5.38 -14.90
CA SER A 235 3.67 -5.65 -13.59
C SER A 235 4.99 -6.39 -13.77
N LEU A 236 6.09 -5.81 -13.30
CA LEU A 236 7.41 -6.45 -13.23
C LEU A 236 7.66 -6.87 -11.79
N ARG A 237 7.97 -8.14 -11.57
CA ARG A 237 8.14 -8.73 -10.25
C ARG A 237 9.55 -9.28 -10.10
N VAL A 238 10.17 -9.00 -8.97
CA VAL A 238 11.48 -9.54 -8.59
C VAL A 238 11.38 -10.14 -7.21
N ASN A 239 11.57 -11.46 -7.13
CA ASN A 239 11.60 -12.18 -5.86
C ASN A 239 13.05 -12.41 -5.44
N THR A 240 13.38 -12.04 -4.20
CA THR A 240 14.70 -12.20 -3.59
C THR A 240 14.69 -13.21 -2.43
N GLY A 241 13.62 -13.99 -2.32
CA GLY A 241 13.39 -14.92 -1.21
C GLY A 241 12.59 -14.26 -0.09
N ASP A 242 13.10 -13.23 0.51
CA ASP A 242 12.45 -12.51 1.62
C ASP A 242 11.35 -11.56 1.17
N VAL A 243 11.54 -10.92 0.03
CA VAL A 243 10.64 -9.93 -0.54
C VAL A 243 10.38 -10.23 -2.01
N THR A 244 9.16 -10.00 -2.44
CA THR A 244 8.80 -9.87 -3.85
C THR A 244 8.47 -8.40 -4.11
N GLU A 245 9.36 -7.69 -4.77
CA GLU A 245 9.06 -6.32 -5.21
C GLU A 245 8.29 -6.31 -6.54
N VAL A 246 7.38 -5.35 -6.64
CA VAL A 246 6.45 -5.22 -7.77
C VAL A 246 6.51 -3.80 -8.31
N PHE A 247 6.83 -3.68 -9.60
CA PHE A 247 6.94 -2.41 -10.33
C PHE A 247 5.86 -2.36 -11.40
N GLU A 248 4.90 -1.46 -11.25
CA GLU A 248 3.69 -1.44 -12.08
C GLU A 248 3.57 -0.16 -12.91
N SER A 249 2.96 -0.32 -14.07
CA SER A 249 2.55 0.81 -14.89
C SER A 249 1.20 0.51 -15.54
N VAL A 250 0.25 1.41 -15.36
CA VAL A 250 -1.08 1.34 -15.95
C VAL A 250 -1.04 1.90 -17.36
N GLY A 251 -1.70 1.21 -18.29
CA GLY A 251 -1.94 1.72 -19.63
C GLY A 251 -2.95 2.86 -19.63
N GLU A 252 -2.65 3.88 -20.40
CA GLU A 252 -3.48 5.07 -20.51
C GLU A 252 -3.83 5.33 -21.98
N ARG A 253 -4.99 5.94 -22.24
CA ARG A 253 -5.38 6.32 -23.60
C ARG A 253 -4.34 7.28 -24.18
N ASN A 254 -3.97 7.05 -25.45
CA ASN A 254 -2.95 7.82 -26.18
C ASN A 254 -1.51 7.68 -25.68
N ILE A 255 -1.24 6.79 -24.74
CA ILE A 255 0.13 6.45 -24.32
C ILE A 255 0.55 5.16 -25.05
N ARG A 256 1.72 5.20 -25.70
CA ARG A 256 2.26 4.03 -26.41
C ARG A 256 2.65 2.92 -25.41
N ALA A 257 2.42 1.67 -25.80
CA ALA A 257 2.76 0.49 -25.01
C ALA A 257 4.22 0.49 -24.51
N GLU A 258 5.15 0.92 -25.37
CA GLU A 258 6.57 1.01 -25.02
C GLU A 258 6.80 2.03 -23.89
N ARG A 259 6.04 3.13 -23.84
CA ARG A 259 6.15 4.14 -22.80
C ARG A 259 5.60 3.63 -21.47
N VAL A 260 4.51 2.87 -21.51
CA VAL A 260 3.98 2.16 -20.34
C VAL A 260 5.04 1.22 -19.79
N ALA A 261 5.65 0.40 -20.66
CA ALA A 261 6.70 -0.52 -20.25
C ALA A 261 7.94 0.21 -19.68
N GLU A 262 8.35 1.33 -20.28
CA GLU A 262 9.51 2.09 -19.81
C GLU A 262 9.35 2.65 -18.40
N ARG A 263 8.12 3.05 -17.99
CA ARG A 263 7.85 3.51 -16.63
C ARG A 263 8.18 2.40 -15.61
N ALA A 264 7.64 1.20 -15.80
CA ALA A 264 7.90 0.06 -14.92
C ALA A 264 9.37 -0.38 -14.95
N ILE A 265 9.99 -0.42 -16.16
CA ILE A 265 11.40 -0.78 -16.33
C ILE A 265 12.33 0.21 -15.62
N SER A 266 12.03 1.51 -15.67
CA SER A 266 12.85 2.52 -15.02
C SER A 266 12.81 2.38 -13.49
N ALA A 267 11.63 2.14 -12.93
CA ALA A 267 11.48 1.88 -11.50
C ALA A 267 12.23 0.60 -11.07
N LEU A 268 12.06 -0.48 -11.81
CA LEU A 268 12.81 -1.72 -11.60
C LEU A 268 14.32 -1.51 -11.64
N LYS A 269 14.84 -0.81 -12.66
CA LYS A 269 16.29 -0.59 -12.80
C LYS A 269 16.86 0.26 -11.67
N ARG A 270 16.13 1.28 -11.21
CA ARG A 270 16.52 2.10 -10.04
C ARG A 270 16.65 1.21 -8.80
N TYR A 271 15.65 0.40 -8.50
CA TYR A 271 15.67 -0.55 -7.39
C TYR A 271 16.82 -1.56 -7.51
N MET A 272 17.00 -2.14 -8.70
CA MET A 272 18.08 -3.13 -8.92
C MET A 272 19.46 -2.51 -8.72
N LYS A 273 19.66 -1.27 -9.16
CA LYS A 273 20.92 -0.52 -9.00
C LYS A 273 21.19 -0.17 -7.54
N ALA A 274 20.17 0.24 -6.80
CA ALA A 274 20.28 0.63 -5.38
C ALA A 274 20.71 -0.53 -4.47
N GLY A 275 20.34 -1.76 -4.79
CA GLY A 275 20.74 -2.92 -3.99
C GLY A 275 19.99 -3.08 -2.67
N VAL A 276 19.00 -2.23 -2.39
CA VAL A 276 18.20 -2.26 -1.15
C VAL A 276 17.14 -3.37 -1.17
N PRO A 277 16.73 -3.91 -0.02
CA PRO A 277 15.71 -4.98 0.05
C PRO A 277 14.28 -4.50 -0.19
N VAL A 278 13.96 -3.24 0.15
CA VAL A 278 12.59 -2.72 0.13
C VAL A 278 12.49 -1.59 -0.91
N GLY A 279 11.53 -1.70 -1.82
CA GLY A 279 11.24 -0.68 -2.82
C GLY A 279 10.41 0.47 -2.25
N GLU A 280 10.28 1.55 -3.04
CA GLU A 280 9.65 2.81 -2.63
C GLU A 280 8.21 2.63 -2.12
N HIS A 281 7.40 1.86 -2.83
CA HIS A 281 5.98 1.68 -2.49
C HIS A 281 5.77 0.73 -1.31
N LEU A 282 6.58 -0.32 -1.20
CA LEU A 282 6.52 -1.23 -0.06
C LEU A 282 6.96 -0.53 1.23
N ALA A 283 8.00 0.31 1.16
CA ALA A 283 8.48 1.08 2.31
C ALA A 283 7.38 1.90 2.98
N ASP A 284 6.55 2.59 2.18
CA ASP A 284 5.41 3.35 2.67
C ASP A 284 4.37 2.46 3.37
N GLN A 285 4.11 1.26 2.84
CA GLN A 285 3.12 0.34 3.38
C GLN A 285 3.55 -0.33 4.69
N LEU A 286 4.85 -0.49 4.92
CA LEU A 286 5.40 -1.15 6.12
C LEU A 286 5.38 -0.27 7.37
N LEU A 287 5.35 1.07 7.22
CA LEU A 287 5.43 1.97 8.37
C LEU A 287 4.31 1.75 9.38
N LEU A 288 3.07 1.62 8.92
CA LEU A 288 1.92 1.52 9.82
C LEU A 288 1.90 0.18 10.60
N PRO A 289 2.05 -1.00 9.97
CA PRO A 289 2.15 -2.26 10.73
C PRO A 289 3.36 -2.31 11.66
N MET A 290 4.51 -1.75 11.27
CA MET A 290 5.68 -1.68 12.16
C MET A 290 5.41 -0.76 13.36
N ALA A 291 4.81 0.41 13.15
CA ALA A 291 4.49 1.35 14.22
C ALA A 291 3.44 0.80 15.21
N LEU A 292 2.48 0.02 14.75
CA LEU A 292 1.46 -0.62 15.58
C LEU A 292 1.94 -1.97 16.18
N GLY A 293 3.07 -2.46 15.73
CA GLY A 293 3.71 -3.69 16.19
C GLY A 293 4.96 -3.44 17.03
N ASN A 294 5.89 -4.36 16.92
CA ASN A 294 7.15 -4.33 17.65
C ASN A 294 8.25 -3.51 16.94
N GLY A 295 7.92 -2.67 15.97
CA GLY A 295 8.90 -1.87 15.25
C GLY A 295 9.79 -2.69 14.32
N GLY A 296 11.06 -2.29 14.23
CA GLY A 296 12.09 -2.92 13.41
C GLY A 296 12.79 -1.95 12.47
N CYS A 297 13.51 -2.45 11.49
CA CYS A 297 14.28 -1.64 10.56
C CYS A 297 14.33 -2.24 9.16
N PHE A 298 14.51 -1.37 8.16
CA PHE A 298 14.73 -1.80 6.78
C PHE A 298 15.50 -0.76 5.96
N ARG A 299 16.18 -1.24 4.92
CA ARG A 299 16.81 -0.35 3.93
C ARG A 299 15.93 -0.21 2.69
N THR A 300 15.87 0.99 2.16
CA THR A 300 15.01 1.35 1.03
C THR A 300 15.65 2.44 0.16
N LEU A 301 15.02 2.72 -0.97
CA LEU A 301 15.33 3.86 -1.82
C LEU A 301 15.14 5.20 -1.08
N LYS A 302 15.60 6.29 -1.69
CA LYS A 302 15.33 7.65 -1.19
C LYS A 302 13.86 7.80 -0.82
N PRO A 303 13.55 8.23 0.42
CA PRO A 303 12.19 8.39 0.91
C PRO A 303 11.31 9.24 0.00
N SER A 304 10.18 8.70 -0.41
CA SER A 304 9.17 9.44 -1.17
C SER A 304 8.41 10.43 -0.29
N GLN A 305 7.74 11.39 -0.90
CA GLN A 305 6.85 12.30 -0.16
C GLN A 305 5.72 11.55 0.55
N HIS A 306 5.25 10.43 -0.01
CA HIS A 306 4.29 9.55 0.65
C HIS A 306 4.83 8.97 1.96
N LEU A 307 6.05 8.44 1.93
CA LEU A 307 6.70 7.89 3.11
C LEU A 307 6.91 8.96 4.19
N LEU A 308 7.45 10.13 3.82
CA LEU A 308 7.68 11.24 4.75
C LEU A 308 6.36 11.75 5.37
N THR A 309 5.31 11.83 4.57
CA THR A 309 3.97 12.20 5.04
C THR A 309 3.42 11.17 6.03
N ASN A 310 3.57 9.88 5.75
CA ASN A 310 3.16 8.82 6.67
C ASN A 310 3.89 8.89 8.01
N ILE A 311 5.21 9.12 7.98
CA ILE A 311 6.02 9.30 9.19
C ILE A 311 5.47 10.45 10.06
N GLN A 312 5.14 11.58 9.44
CA GLN A 312 4.59 12.73 10.16
C GLN A 312 3.24 12.42 10.82
N VAL A 313 2.33 11.77 10.09
CA VAL A 313 1.01 11.40 10.61
C VAL A 313 1.12 10.36 11.74
N ILE A 314 1.97 9.33 11.58
CA ILE A 314 2.22 8.33 12.61
C ILE A 314 2.76 9.02 13.86
N LYS A 315 3.77 9.85 13.74
CA LYS A 315 4.35 10.60 14.87
C LYS A 315 3.32 11.48 15.56
N ALA A 316 2.50 12.21 14.81
CA ALA A 316 1.50 13.14 15.36
C ALA A 316 0.41 12.43 16.18
N ILE A 317 -0.03 11.25 15.76
CA ILE A 317 -1.14 10.52 16.40
C ILE A 317 -0.66 9.54 17.47
N SER A 318 0.42 8.80 17.20
CA SER A 318 0.92 7.75 18.09
C SER A 318 2.06 8.21 19.01
N GLY A 319 2.81 9.22 18.61
CA GLY A 319 4.05 9.62 19.29
C GLY A 319 5.26 8.74 18.96
N ILE A 320 5.08 7.72 18.13
CA ILE A 320 6.15 6.77 17.77
C ILE A 320 7.22 7.49 16.97
N LYS A 321 8.49 7.27 17.36
CA LYS A 321 9.65 7.82 16.68
C LYS A 321 10.04 6.93 15.52
N ILE A 322 10.19 7.51 14.34
CA ILE A 322 10.72 6.86 13.13
C ILE A 322 11.94 7.66 12.70
N GLU A 323 13.06 6.98 12.61
CA GLU A 323 14.36 7.56 12.25
C GLU A 323 14.71 7.21 10.81
N LEU A 324 15.35 8.16 10.13
CA LEU A 324 15.84 7.99 8.76
C LEU A 324 17.33 8.29 8.76
N SER A 325 18.12 7.43 8.14
CA SER A 325 19.55 7.60 7.97
C SER A 325 19.91 7.38 6.49
N GLU A 326 20.58 8.37 5.90
CA GLU A 326 21.08 8.28 4.53
C GLU A 326 22.44 7.59 4.50
N HIS A 327 22.58 6.52 3.72
CA HIS A 327 23.85 5.85 3.45
C HIS A 327 24.41 6.27 2.08
N SER A 328 23.50 6.46 1.10
CA SER A 328 23.79 7.05 -0.22
C SER A 328 22.52 7.60 -0.86
N GLU A 329 22.60 8.16 -2.06
CA GLU A 329 21.47 8.80 -2.77
C GLU A 329 20.20 7.91 -2.84
N ASP A 330 20.34 6.62 -3.13
CA ASP A 330 19.25 5.65 -3.25
C ASP A 330 19.37 4.51 -2.22
N ASP A 331 19.95 4.78 -1.06
CA ASP A 331 20.12 3.82 0.02
C ASP A 331 19.92 4.48 1.38
N TRP A 332 18.75 4.27 1.95
CA TRP A 332 18.30 4.84 3.21
C TRP A 332 17.88 3.75 4.19
N GLU A 333 18.25 3.92 5.43
CA GLU A 333 17.80 3.09 6.53
C GLU A 333 16.62 3.76 7.24
N ILE A 334 15.59 2.98 7.52
CA ILE A 334 14.43 3.41 8.30
C ILE A 334 14.31 2.53 9.53
N VAL A 335 14.30 3.16 10.70
CA VAL A 335 14.12 2.51 11.99
C VAL A 335 12.81 2.97 12.60
N VAL A 336 11.90 2.04 12.83
CA VAL A 336 10.63 2.28 13.50
C VAL A 336 10.74 1.78 14.93
N ASN A 337 10.76 2.70 15.88
CA ASN A 337 10.86 2.34 17.30
C ASN A 337 9.54 1.78 17.80
N GLN A 338 9.61 0.83 18.71
CA GLN A 338 8.43 0.31 19.38
C GLN A 338 7.79 1.39 20.24
N GLY A 339 6.48 1.55 20.18
CA GLY A 339 5.75 2.46 21.08
C GLY A 339 5.77 1.96 22.52
N GLY A 340 6.64 2.51 23.31
CA GLY A 340 6.72 2.58 24.76
C GLY A 340 6.16 1.46 25.65
N LEU A 341 6.60 0.22 25.50
CA LEU A 341 6.55 -0.84 26.54
C LEU A 341 7.54 -1.98 26.20
N GLY A 342 8.82 -1.68 25.98
CA GLY A 342 9.82 -2.72 25.77
C GLY A 342 11.16 -2.17 25.31
N THR A 343 12.19 -2.69 25.92
CA THR A 343 13.60 -2.38 25.66
C THR A 343 13.93 -2.35 24.17
N MET A 344 14.64 -1.32 23.75
CA MET A 344 15.24 -1.20 22.42
C MET A 344 15.92 -2.53 22.06
N THR A 345 15.36 -3.26 21.12
CA THR A 345 16.09 -4.29 20.40
C THR A 345 17.05 -3.54 19.47
N ASP A 346 18.32 -3.59 19.80
CA ASP A 346 19.39 -2.93 19.06
C ASP A 346 19.54 -3.62 17.70
N CYS A 347 18.88 -3.10 16.66
CA CYS A 347 19.02 -3.61 15.30
C CYS A 347 20.47 -3.67 14.82
N ARG A 348 21.37 -2.94 15.50
CA ARG A 348 22.82 -2.94 15.20
C ARG A 348 23.53 -4.17 15.80
N ARG A 349 22.98 -4.84 16.81
CA ARG A 349 23.62 -6.01 17.43
C ARG A 349 23.46 -7.31 16.63
N GLU A 350 22.35 -7.47 15.91
CA GLU A 350 22.14 -8.68 15.10
C GLU A 350 23.09 -8.76 13.88
N ILE A 351 23.51 -7.61 13.33
CA ILE A 351 24.44 -7.58 12.18
C ILE A 351 25.87 -7.98 12.55
N LEU A 352 26.27 -7.81 13.83
CA LEU A 352 27.63 -8.11 14.29
C LEU A 352 27.80 -9.54 14.85
N SER A 353 26.71 -10.29 15.02
CA SER A 353 26.75 -11.66 15.56
C SER A 353 26.74 -12.77 14.51
N GLU A 354 26.60 -12.46 13.22
CA GLU A 354 26.57 -13.44 12.13
C GLU A 354 27.88 -13.58 11.31
N HIS A 355 28.99 -12.96 11.77
CA HIS A 355 30.30 -13.25 11.21
C HIS A 355 31.24 -13.72 12.34
N PRO A 356 31.66 -15.01 12.33
CA PRO A 356 32.73 -15.51 13.17
C PRO A 356 34.09 -14.97 12.74
#